data_65e2014bbccd63feb94d459b972e2c4b
#
_entry.id   65e2014bbccd63feb94d459b972e2c4b
#
_cell.length_a   1.000
_cell.length_b   1.000
_cell.length_c   1.000
_cell.angle_alpha   90.00
_cell.angle_beta   90.00
_cell.angle_gamma   90.00
#
_symmetry.space_group_name_H-M   'P 1'
#
loop_
_entity.id
_entity.type
_entity.pdbx_description
1 polymer ?
#
loop_
_entity_poly.entity_id
_entity_poly.type
_entity_poly.pdbx_seq_one_letter_code
_entity_poly.pdbx_strand_id
1 'polypeptide(L)'
;MPDLATIAPAEPARVHKTNVAVPEALSAHLRDDTELRHNAHAAVAPYHMALKETASGIEVSGDAPAVLVMQRWLEQAAANWRTTGPHAVPDGPSLRSAIDGALKRDLVLRLAGLPKPVRPLTLTQHAYIETLIEGRAPLVLASGPTGTGKTHLALAAGLNLLETGAVQHMIVARPDVARDAQAMPAELRNDRVYDESFAGIEDELNDLVGPDVVRRLQADRRLEICPVGRLQGRTFGHAFLVIDEAQNMNVRVTRMVVSRLGEKSRMVMVGDPDHCDMREDGRSGFDHLAGLVEGEDFARIIRFDVPDIVRNPVVARLETLYAREAGAG
;
A
#
# COMPACT_ATOMS: atom_id res chain seq x y z
N MET A 1 -2.10 31.78 30.36
CA MET A 1 -1.34 31.14 29.30
C MET A 1 -0.86 29.79 29.84
N PRO A 2 -1.44 28.66 29.46
CA PRO A 2 -0.87 27.38 29.82
C PRO A 2 0.21 26.99 28.81
N ASP A 3 1.29 26.47 29.37
CA ASP A 3 2.52 26.02 28.79
C ASP A 3 2.31 25.01 27.65
N LEU A 4 2.96 25.27 26.52
CA LEU A 4 3.13 24.34 25.42
C LEU A 4 4.28 23.35 25.73
N ALA A 5 4.20 22.69 26.89
CA ALA A 5 5.21 21.72 27.29
C ALA A 5 4.76 20.30 26.95
N THR A 6 5.54 19.69 26.08
CA THR A 6 5.77 18.26 25.95
C THR A 6 4.59 17.45 25.39
N ILE A 7 4.46 17.46 24.09
CA ILE A 7 3.88 16.31 23.36
C ILE A 7 4.91 15.18 23.52
N ALA A 8 4.58 14.19 24.33
CA ALA A 8 5.33 12.96 24.37
C ALA A 8 5.38 12.37 22.95
N PRO A 9 6.53 11.86 22.48
CA PRO A 9 6.58 11.19 21.19
C PRO A 9 5.60 10.03 21.22
N ALA A 10 4.76 9.93 20.16
CA ALA A 10 3.94 8.76 19.92
C ALA A 10 4.81 7.51 20.01
N GLU A 11 4.26 6.40 20.53
CA GLU A 11 4.96 5.12 20.54
C GLU A 11 5.50 4.83 19.13
N PRO A 12 6.73 4.29 19.02
CA PRO A 12 7.37 4.11 17.73
C PRO A 12 6.51 3.19 16.88
N ALA A 13 6.03 3.71 15.75
CA ALA A 13 5.52 2.90 14.65
C ALA A 13 6.48 1.71 14.46
N ARG A 14 5.96 0.51 14.17
CA ARG A 14 6.78 -0.71 14.03
C ARG A 14 7.95 -0.42 13.11
N VAL A 15 9.14 -0.31 13.69
CA VAL A 15 10.36 0.04 12.98
C VAL A 15 10.67 -1.12 12.03
N HIS A 16 10.50 -0.89 10.75
CA HIS A 16 10.96 -1.83 9.73
C HIS A 16 12.49 -1.79 9.67
N LYS A 17 13.09 -2.96 9.51
CA LYS A 17 14.53 -3.10 9.34
C LYS A 17 14.81 -3.95 8.13
N THR A 18 15.71 -3.48 7.29
CA THR A 18 16.25 -4.26 6.18
C THR A 18 17.77 -4.11 6.18
N ASN A 19 18.48 -5.15 5.80
CA ASN A 19 19.93 -5.09 5.62
C ASN A 19 20.24 -5.18 4.14
N VAL A 20 20.89 -4.14 3.64
CA VAL A 20 21.28 -4.05 2.23
C VAL A 20 22.74 -4.47 2.11
N ALA A 21 23.01 -5.55 1.38
CA ALA A 21 24.36 -5.99 1.08
C ALA A 21 25.04 -4.98 0.16
N VAL A 22 26.04 -4.30 0.68
CA VAL A 22 26.86 -3.35 -0.08
C VAL A 22 28.32 -3.83 -0.13
N PRO A 23 29.09 -3.50 -1.19
CA PRO A 23 30.50 -3.79 -1.21
C PRO A 23 31.23 -3.20 0.00
N GLU A 24 32.15 -3.96 0.59
CA GLU A 24 32.91 -3.51 1.78
C GLU A 24 33.62 -2.17 1.54
N ALA A 25 34.13 -1.95 0.34
CA ALA A 25 34.76 -0.69 -0.06
C ALA A 25 33.77 0.50 -0.08
N LEU A 26 32.49 0.28 -0.43
CA LEU A 26 31.46 1.31 -0.34
C LEU A 26 31.08 1.59 1.13
N SER A 27 30.97 0.53 1.95
CA SER A 27 30.70 0.67 3.38
C SER A 27 31.84 1.43 4.08
N ALA A 28 33.10 1.09 3.77
CA ALA A 28 34.26 1.80 4.25
C ALA A 28 34.27 3.28 3.84
N HIS A 29 33.95 3.56 2.57
CA HIS A 29 33.88 4.94 2.07
C HIS A 29 32.81 5.77 2.80
N LEU A 30 31.62 5.19 3.03
CA LEU A 30 30.56 5.85 3.79
C LEU A 30 30.90 6.04 5.26
N ARG A 31 31.75 5.16 5.84
CA ARG A 31 32.20 5.25 7.22
C ARG A 31 33.30 6.30 7.41
N ASP A 32 34.25 6.32 6.50
CA ASP A 32 35.50 7.10 6.66
C ASP A 32 35.26 8.56 6.26
N ASP A 33 34.30 8.85 5.38
CA ASP A 33 33.90 10.21 5.03
C ASP A 33 32.85 10.72 6.03
N THR A 34 33.32 11.53 7.01
CA THR A 34 32.46 12.09 8.06
C THR A 34 31.36 13.03 7.50
N GLU A 35 31.68 13.78 6.45
CA GLU A 35 30.75 14.70 5.83
C GLU A 35 29.68 13.92 5.04
N LEU A 36 30.09 12.93 4.28
CA LEU A 36 29.21 12.05 3.54
C LEU A 36 28.22 11.33 4.47
N ARG A 37 28.72 10.78 5.59
CA ARG A 37 27.91 10.12 6.62
C ARG A 37 26.93 11.09 7.27
N HIS A 38 27.38 12.29 7.66
CA HIS A 38 26.53 13.31 8.27
C HIS A 38 25.41 13.71 7.30
N ASN A 39 25.73 13.92 6.05
CA ASN A 39 24.75 14.30 5.02
C ASN A 39 23.76 13.18 4.72
N ALA A 40 24.18 11.91 4.72
CA ALA A 40 23.29 10.76 4.57
C ALA A 40 22.30 10.68 5.73
N HIS A 41 22.78 10.78 6.97
CA HIS A 41 21.91 10.81 8.15
C HIS A 41 20.95 12.00 8.14
N ALA A 42 21.41 13.18 7.78
CA ALA A 42 20.59 14.38 7.70
C ALA A 42 19.52 14.29 6.58
N ALA A 43 19.80 13.58 5.48
CA ALA A 43 18.84 13.36 4.40
C ALA A 43 17.72 12.40 4.80
N VAL A 44 18.00 11.39 5.62
CA VAL A 44 17.02 10.38 6.02
C VAL A 44 16.25 10.73 7.29
N ALA A 45 16.78 11.60 8.14
CA ALA A 45 16.15 12.00 9.40
C ALA A 45 14.70 12.54 9.27
N PRO A 46 14.36 13.37 8.24
CA PRO A 46 12.99 13.83 8.05
C PRO A 46 11.97 12.72 7.79
N TYR A 47 12.42 11.52 7.43
CA TYR A 47 11.61 10.35 7.15
C TYR A 47 11.69 9.31 8.28
N HIS A 48 12.11 9.70 9.48
CA HIS A 48 12.26 8.84 10.65
C HIS A 48 13.11 7.59 10.41
N MET A 49 14.09 7.68 9.51
CA MET A 49 14.99 6.59 9.18
C MET A 49 16.33 6.72 9.89
N ALA A 50 16.95 5.57 10.16
CA ALA A 50 18.32 5.47 10.60
C ALA A 50 19.10 4.48 9.72
N LEU A 51 20.37 4.81 9.47
CA LEU A 51 21.31 3.96 8.76
C LEU A 51 22.35 3.45 9.77
N LYS A 52 22.60 2.15 9.76
CA LYS A 52 23.60 1.51 10.64
C LYS A 52 24.44 0.53 9.83
N GLU A 53 25.76 0.67 9.92
CA GLU A 53 26.67 -0.31 9.34
C GLU A 53 26.62 -1.63 10.09
N THR A 54 26.64 -2.73 9.36
CA THR A 54 26.68 -4.10 9.88
C THR A 54 27.81 -4.88 9.22
N ALA A 55 28.15 -6.04 9.74
CA ALA A 55 29.15 -6.92 9.15
C ALA A 55 28.82 -7.38 7.71
N SER A 56 27.55 -7.31 7.31
CA SER A 56 27.05 -7.79 6.01
C SER A 56 26.55 -6.68 5.09
N GLY A 57 26.64 -5.41 5.50
CA GLY A 57 26.15 -4.28 4.70
C GLY A 57 25.67 -3.11 5.54
N ILE A 58 24.62 -2.44 5.08
CA ILE A 58 23.99 -1.30 5.77
C ILE A 58 22.57 -1.68 6.19
N GLU A 59 22.31 -1.69 7.48
CA GLU A 59 20.97 -1.80 8.05
C GLU A 59 20.26 -0.44 7.90
N VAL A 60 19.12 -0.46 7.24
CA VAL A 60 18.18 0.66 7.16
C VAL A 60 17.01 0.35 8.09
N SER A 61 16.71 1.26 8.98
CA SER A 61 15.58 1.13 9.91
C SER A 61 14.75 2.40 9.93
N GLY A 62 13.41 2.27 10.08
CA GLY A 62 12.49 3.40 10.08
C GLY A 62 11.11 3.02 9.56
N ASP A 63 10.37 4.00 9.06
CA ASP A 63 9.05 3.79 8.49
C ASP A 63 9.15 2.96 7.19
N ALA A 64 8.29 1.95 7.08
CA ALA A 64 8.37 0.94 6.01
C ALA A 64 8.54 1.50 4.59
N PRO A 65 7.80 2.54 4.17
CA PRO A 65 7.94 3.06 2.80
C PRO A 65 9.28 3.75 2.57
N ALA A 66 9.73 4.54 3.53
CA ALA A 66 11.01 5.22 3.45
C ALA A 66 12.19 4.21 3.43
N VAL A 67 12.07 3.14 4.20
CA VAL A 67 13.05 2.03 4.21
C VAL A 67 13.13 1.36 2.84
N LEU A 68 12.01 1.10 2.16
CA LEU A 68 11.99 0.51 0.82
C LEU A 68 12.67 1.40 -0.23
N VAL A 69 12.38 2.71 -0.22
CA VAL A 69 13.01 3.67 -1.14
C VAL A 69 14.53 3.73 -0.89
N MET A 70 14.94 3.79 0.37
CA MET A 70 16.36 3.82 0.74
C MET A 70 17.08 2.51 0.40
N GLN A 71 16.43 1.36 0.61
CA GLN A 71 16.96 0.07 0.20
C GLN A 71 17.30 0.05 -1.29
N ARG A 72 16.39 0.47 -2.14
CA ARG A 72 16.61 0.53 -3.59
C ARG A 72 17.72 1.48 -3.98
N TRP A 73 17.76 2.64 -3.33
CA TRP A 73 18.84 3.59 -3.57
C TRP A 73 20.21 2.98 -3.24
N LEU A 74 20.33 2.29 -2.09
CA LEU A 74 21.57 1.60 -1.69
C LEU A 74 21.91 0.44 -2.63
N GLU A 75 20.95 -0.36 -3.07
CA GLU A 75 21.14 -1.43 -4.05
C GLU A 75 21.67 -0.87 -5.38
N GLN A 76 21.11 0.23 -5.85
CA GLN A 76 21.56 0.92 -7.07
C GLN A 76 22.96 1.52 -6.89
N ALA A 77 23.24 2.16 -5.75
CA ALA A 77 24.55 2.68 -5.42
C ALA A 77 25.60 1.56 -5.35
N ALA A 78 25.25 0.42 -4.74
CA ALA A 78 26.12 -0.76 -4.69
C ALA A 78 26.39 -1.37 -6.09
N ALA A 79 25.38 -1.38 -6.97
CA ALA A 79 25.55 -1.83 -8.34
C ALA A 79 26.48 -0.88 -9.13
N ASN A 80 26.26 0.42 -9.01
CA ASN A 80 27.08 1.44 -9.66
C ASN A 80 28.52 1.43 -9.14
N TRP A 81 28.72 1.20 -7.83
CA TRP A 81 30.05 1.09 -7.23
C TRP A 81 30.90 -0.02 -7.86
N ARG A 82 30.26 -1.15 -8.18
CA ARG A 82 30.96 -2.29 -8.82
C ARG A 82 31.48 -1.95 -10.21
N THR A 83 30.88 -0.98 -10.89
CA THR A 83 31.22 -0.60 -12.28
C THR A 83 32.11 0.64 -12.35
N THR A 84 31.92 1.61 -11.47
CA THR A 84 32.57 2.94 -11.55
C THR A 84 33.42 3.30 -10.33
N GLY A 85 33.46 2.43 -9.30
CA GLY A 85 34.23 2.65 -8.07
C GLY A 85 33.80 3.89 -7.28
N PRO A 86 34.74 4.59 -6.58
CA PRO A 86 34.42 5.73 -5.71
C PRO A 86 33.71 6.89 -6.40
N HIS A 87 33.88 7.03 -7.70
CA HIS A 87 33.19 8.07 -8.48
C HIS A 87 31.68 7.83 -8.65
N ALA A 88 31.18 6.65 -8.24
CA ALA A 88 29.75 6.34 -8.25
C ALA A 88 28.95 6.98 -7.12
N VAL A 89 29.63 7.39 -6.05
CA VAL A 89 29.00 8.04 -4.89
C VAL A 89 29.33 9.52 -4.94
N PRO A 90 28.33 10.39 -5.02
CA PRO A 90 28.54 11.83 -5.00
C PRO A 90 29.20 12.29 -3.68
N ASP A 91 29.86 13.44 -3.72
CA ASP A 91 30.32 14.12 -2.50
C ASP A 91 29.15 14.40 -1.51
N GLY A 92 29.46 14.76 -0.26
CA GLY A 92 28.48 14.89 0.80
C GLY A 92 27.25 15.74 0.47
N PRO A 93 27.38 16.97 -0.02
CA PRO A 93 26.25 17.81 -0.43
C PRO A 93 25.44 17.23 -1.60
N SER A 94 26.12 16.64 -2.57
CA SER A 94 25.50 15.97 -3.72
C SER A 94 24.80 14.68 -3.33
N LEU A 95 25.33 13.92 -2.36
CA LEU A 95 24.68 12.73 -1.81
C LEU A 95 23.36 13.08 -1.12
N ARG A 96 23.36 14.10 -0.26
CA ARG A 96 22.12 14.57 0.38
C ARG A 96 21.07 14.97 -0.66
N SER A 97 21.47 15.74 -1.65
CA SER A 97 20.59 16.15 -2.75
C SER A 97 20.09 14.96 -3.55
N ALA A 98 20.95 13.95 -3.79
CA ALA A 98 20.58 12.74 -4.52
C ALA A 98 19.57 11.89 -3.75
N ILE A 99 19.79 11.67 -2.45
CA ILE A 99 18.86 10.91 -1.58
C ILE A 99 17.53 11.65 -1.45
N ASP A 100 17.55 12.94 -1.13
CA ASP A 100 16.36 13.77 -0.99
C ASP A 100 15.61 13.87 -2.33
N GLY A 101 16.33 13.99 -3.44
CA GLY A 101 15.78 13.96 -4.79
C GLY A 101 15.23 12.60 -5.21
N ALA A 102 15.79 11.49 -4.76
CA ALA A 102 15.24 10.15 -4.99
C ALA A 102 13.94 9.99 -4.19
N LEU A 103 13.95 10.29 -2.89
CA LEU A 103 12.77 10.22 -2.04
C LEU A 103 11.63 11.12 -2.54
N LYS A 104 11.91 12.32 -3.07
CA LYS A 104 10.91 13.25 -3.61
C LYS A 104 10.45 12.92 -5.02
N ARG A 105 11.34 12.45 -5.91
CA ARG A 105 10.98 12.09 -7.31
C ARG A 105 10.10 10.88 -7.35
N ASP A 106 10.35 9.94 -6.48
CA ASP A 106 9.59 8.71 -6.38
C ASP A 106 8.14 8.94 -5.94
N LEU A 107 7.82 10.12 -5.38
CA LEU A 107 6.43 10.53 -5.11
C LEU A 107 5.64 10.98 -6.35
N VAL A 108 6.24 11.00 -7.54
CA VAL A 108 5.57 11.47 -8.77
C VAL A 108 5.42 10.33 -9.77
N LEU A 109 4.62 9.33 -9.43
CA LEU A 109 4.27 8.27 -10.37
C LEU A 109 3.07 8.70 -11.22
N ARG A 110 3.26 8.76 -12.54
CA ARG A 110 2.17 8.96 -13.49
C ARG A 110 1.74 7.59 -14.02
N LEU A 111 0.50 7.23 -13.78
CA LEU A 111 -0.08 6.03 -14.36
C LEU A 111 -0.46 6.31 -15.82
N ALA A 112 0.09 5.50 -16.75
CA ALA A 112 -0.24 5.63 -18.17
C ALA A 112 -1.71 5.31 -18.43
N GLY A 113 -2.31 5.96 -19.42
CA GLY A 113 -3.68 5.67 -19.85
C GLY A 113 -4.79 6.27 -18.99
N LEU A 114 -4.46 6.92 -17.86
CA LEU A 114 -5.47 7.62 -17.07
C LEU A 114 -5.59 9.09 -17.53
N PRO A 115 -6.81 9.60 -17.79
CA PRO A 115 -7.03 10.97 -18.23
C PRO A 115 -6.65 11.99 -17.15
N LYS A 116 -6.75 11.61 -15.87
CA LYS A 116 -6.27 12.39 -14.74
C LYS A 116 -5.03 11.72 -14.16
N PRO A 117 -3.93 12.45 -13.95
CA PRO A 117 -2.74 11.85 -13.34
C PRO A 117 -3.03 11.52 -11.87
N VAL A 118 -2.91 10.26 -11.52
CA VAL A 118 -2.91 9.81 -10.13
C VAL A 118 -1.49 9.93 -9.60
N ARG A 119 -1.33 10.66 -8.51
CA ARG A 119 -0.03 10.92 -7.88
C ARG A 119 -0.08 10.41 -6.45
N PRO A 120 0.86 9.59 -6.04
CA PRO A 120 1.04 9.30 -4.63
C PRO A 120 1.44 10.60 -3.91
N LEU A 121 0.84 10.84 -2.77
CA LEU A 121 1.09 12.01 -1.94
C LEU A 121 1.99 11.69 -0.73
N THR A 122 2.16 10.39 -0.43
CA THR A 122 3.02 9.90 0.63
C THR A 122 3.96 8.81 0.11
N LEU A 123 5.03 8.54 0.85
CA LEU A 123 5.97 7.46 0.51
C LEU A 123 5.28 6.09 0.55
N THR A 124 4.35 5.89 1.49
CA THR A 124 3.56 4.65 1.58
C THR A 124 2.71 4.46 0.33
N GLN A 125 2.03 5.52 -0.13
CA GLN A 125 1.25 5.47 -1.36
C GLN A 125 2.13 5.16 -2.58
N HIS A 126 3.33 5.73 -2.64
CA HIS A 126 4.29 5.44 -3.71
C HIS A 126 4.68 3.96 -3.71
N ALA A 127 5.17 3.45 -2.57
CA ALA A 127 5.58 2.05 -2.42
C ALA A 127 4.42 1.09 -2.73
N TYR A 128 3.19 1.47 -2.37
CA TYR A 128 1.99 0.69 -2.67
C TYR A 128 1.74 0.59 -4.18
N ILE A 129 1.65 1.71 -4.88
CA ILE A 129 1.44 1.73 -6.34
C ILE A 129 2.52 0.94 -7.05
N GLU A 130 3.78 1.16 -6.67
CA GLU A 130 4.90 0.47 -7.27
C GLU A 130 4.81 -1.05 -7.07
N THR A 131 4.47 -1.50 -5.86
CA THR A 131 4.23 -2.91 -5.56
C THR A 131 3.13 -3.51 -6.44
N LEU A 132 2.03 -2.77 -6.64
CA LEU A 132 0.91 -3.21 -7.48
C LEU A 132 1.28 -3.31 -8.96
N ILE A 133 2.06 -2.36 -9.47
CA ILE A 133 2.42 -2.30 -10.90
C ILE A 133 3.54 -3.30 -11.24
N GLU A 134 4.58 -3.38 -10.43
CA GLU A 134 5.71 -4.29 -10.68
C GLU A 134 5.29 -5.76 -10.67
N GLY A 135 4.30 -6.13 -9.85
CA GLY A 135 3.71 -7.47 -9.82
C GLY A 135 4.65 -8.58 -9.41
N ARG A 136 5.68 -8.28 -8.66
CA ARG A 136 6.61 -9.27 -8.10
C ARG A 136 5.93 -10.19 -7.09
N ALA A 137 4.94 -9.66 -6.36
CA ALA A 137 4.10 -10.42 -5.45
C ALA A 137 2.67 -10.51 -6.01
N PRO A 138 2.14 -11.71 -6.25
CA PRO A 138 0.78 -11.88 -6.74
C PRO A 138 -0.29 -11.52 -5.70
N LEU A 139 0.05 -11.46 -4.42
CA LEU A 139 -0.86 -11.08 -3.34
C LEU A 139 -0.33 -9.83 -2.61
N VAL A 140 -1.16 -8.80 -2.53
CA VAL A 140 -0.86 -7.57 -1.78
C VAL A 140 -1.96 -7.32 -0.75
N LEU A 141 -1.58 -7.05 0.49
CA LEU A 141 -2.49 -6.62 1.54
C LEU A 141 -2.19 -5.16 1.87
N ALA A 142 -3.19 -4.29 1.70
CA ALA A 142 -3.12 -2.88 2.04
C ALA A 142 -3.97 -2.60 3.29
N SER A 143 -3.32 -2.36 4.41
CA SER A 143 -3.93 -2.20 5.73
C SER A 143 -3.74 -0.79 6.26
N GLY A 144 -4.70 -0.25 6.99
CA GLY A 144 -4.60 1.02 7.71
C GLY A 144 -5.85 1.88 7.64
N PRO A 145 -5.82 3.09 8.23
CA PRO A 145 -6.99 3.90 8.45
C PRO A 145 -7.64 4.42 7.17
N THR A 146 -8.90 4.82 7.29
CA THR A 146 -9.65 5.41 6.18
C THR A 146 -9.02 6.74 5.70
N GLY A 147 -9.23 7.10 4.44
CA GLY A 147 -8.71 8.36 3.87
C GLY A 147 -7.23 8.35 3.46
N THR A 148 -6.54 7.21 3.54
CA THR A 148 -5.15 7.03 3.08
C THR A 148 -5.03 6.69 1.59
N GLY A 149 -6.16 6.59 0.86
CA GLY A 149 -6.18 6.37 -0.59
C GLY A 149 -5.99 4.92 -1.03
N LYS A 150 -6.07 3.92 -0.16
CA LYS A 150 -5.86 2.50 -0.47
C LYS A 150 -6.69 2.01 -1.66
N THR A 151 -8.00 2.19 -1.59
CA THR A 151 -8.94 1.76 -2.64
C THR A 151 -8.72 2.53 -3.92
N HIS A 152 -8.61 3.87 -3.84
CA HIS A 152 -8.34 4.74 -4.99
C HIS A 152 -7.11 4.31 -5.78
N LEU A 153 -6.00 4.11 -5.08
CA LEU A 153 -4.74 3.72 -5.71
C LEU A 153 -4.77 2.30 -6.27
N ALA A 154 -5.49 1.37 -5.61
CA ALA A 154 -5.69 0.02 -6.12
C ALA A 154 -6.49 0.03 -7.43
N LEU A 155 -7.59 0.81 -7.49
CA LEU A 155 -8.41 0.98 -8.69
C LEU A 155 -7.61 1.62 -9.82
N ALA A 156 -6.87 2.68 -9.53
CA ALA A 156 -6.00 3.35 -10.49
C ALA A 156 -4.92 2.41 -11.05
N ALA A 157 -4.27 1.61 -10.20
CA ALA A 157 -3.29 0.62 -10.62
C ALA A 157 -3.92 -0.46 -11.51
N GLY A 158 -5.11 -0.96 -11.15
CA GLY A 158 -5.85 -1.94 -11.95
C GLY A 158 -6.22 -1.42 -13.34
N LEU A 159 -6.72 -0.19 -13.42
CA LEU A 159 -7.02 0.47 -14.70
C LEU A 159 -5.76 0.66 -15.56
N ASN A 160 -4.64 1.04 -14.94
CA ASN A 160 -3.36 1.15 -15.65
C ASN A 160 -2.89 -0.20 -16.20
N LEU A 161 -3.01 -1.27 -15.41
CA LEU A 161 -2.64 -2.63 -15.84
C LEU A 161 -3.54 -3.14 -16.98
N LEU A 162 -4.83 -2.78 -16.98
CA LEU A 162 -5.74 -3.05 -18.10
C LEU A 162 -5.32 -2.28 -19.36
N GLU A 163 -5.04 -1.00 -19.24
CA GLU A 163 -4.69 -0.14 -20.37
C GLU A 163 -3.36 -0.56 -21.02
N THR A 164 -2.38 -0.90 -20.20
CA THR A 164 -1.07 -1.38 -20.68
C THR A 164 -1.10 -2.82 -21.20
N GLY A 165 -2.23 -3.52 -21.05
CA GLY A 165 -2.38 -4.93 -21.44
C GLY A 165 -1.64 -5.91 -20.54
N ALA A 166 -1.14 -5.48 -19.39
CA ALA A 166 -0.51 -6.35 -18.39
C ALA A 166 -1.49 -7.36 -17.79
N VAL A 167 -2.78 -6.99 -17.74
CA VAL A 167 -3.89 -7.88 -17.41
C VAL A 167 -5.01 -7.72 -18.44
N GLN A 168 -5.88 -8.73 -18.54
CA GLN A 168 -7.01 -8.73 -19.48
C GLN A 168 -8.31 -8.32 -18.77
N HIS A 169 -8.40 -8.59 -17.48
CA HIS A 169 -9.60 -8.37 -16.67
C HIS A 169 -9.26 -7.69 -15.37
N MET A 170 -10.16 -6.83 -14.91
CA MET A 170 -10.16 -6.24 -13.58
C MET A 170 -11.46 -6.64 -12.87
N ILE A 171 -11.34 -7.19 -11.67
CA ILE A 171 -12.45 -7.58 -10.84
C ILE A 171 -12.37 -6.78 -9.55
N VAL A 172 -13.42 -6.05 -9.23
CA VAL A 172 -13.55 -5.33 -7.96
C VAL A 172 -14.63 -6.02 -7.14
N ALA A 173 -14.26 -6.53 -6.00
CA ALA A 173 -15.18 -7.25 -5.14
C ALA A 173 -15.19 -6.68 -3.72
N ARG A 174 -16.36 -6.70 -3.09
CA ARG A 174 -16.58 -6.27 -1.72
C ARG A 174 -17.36 -7.34 -0.97
N PRO A 175 -17.07 -7.59 0.33
CA PRO A 175 -17.91 -8.42 1.17
C PRO A 175 -19.34 -7.90 1.19
N ASP A 176 -20.29 -8.80 1.17
CA ASP A 176 -21.71 -8.45 1.30
C ASP A 176 -21.96 -8.05 2.76
N VAL A 177 -22.09 -6.76 3.02
CA VAL A 177 -22.30 -6.20 4.38
C VAL A 177 -23.77 -6.31 4.78
N ALA A 178 -24.53 -7.21 4.18
CA ALA A 178 -25.91 -7.49 4.56
C ALA A 178 -25.98 -8.14 5.96
N ARG A 179 -25.48 -7.43 6.98
CA ARG A 179 -25.60 -7.80 8.39
C ARG A 179 -27.04 -7.83 8.85
N ASP A 180 -27.85 -6.94 8.30
CA ASP A 180 -29.28 -6.88 8.55
C ASP A 180 -30.09 -7.70 7.55
N ALA A 181 -29.47 -8.29 6.53
CA ALA A 181 -30.18 -9.08 5.53
C ALA A 181 -30.77 -10.37 6.09
N GLN A 182 -30.31 -10.86 7.24
CA GLN A 182 -31.02 -11.94 7.95
C GLN A 182 -32.27 -11.45 8.69
N ALA A 183 -32.35 -10.14 8.97
CA ALA A 183 -33.54 -9.50 9.53
C ALA A 183 -34.48 -8.91 8.47
N MET A 184 -34.03 -8.79 7.20
CA MET A 184 -34.88 -8.32 6.10
C MET A 184 -35.62 -9.47 5.42
N PRO A 185 -36.94 -9.29 5.12
CA PRO A 185 -37.71 -10.22 4.30
C PRO A 185 -37.00 -10.47 2.96
N ALA A 186 -37.06 -11.73 2.48
CA ALA A 186 -36.38 -12.14 1.24
C ALA A 186 -36.76 -11.29 0.01
N GLU A 187 -37.96 -10.69 0.05
CA GLU A 187 -38.52 -9.82 -1.01
C GLU A 187 -37.85 -8.42 -1.05
N LEU A 188 -37.19 -7.99 0.02
CA LEU A 188 -36.48 -6.72 0.12
C LEU A 188 -34.96 -6.87 -0.08
N ARG A 189 -34.48 -8.09 -0.29
CA ARG A 189 -33.07 -8.38 -0.64
C ARG A 189 -32.76 -8.06 -2.10
N ASN A 190 -33.49 -7.12 -2.68
CA ASN A 190 -33.38 -6.76 -4.09
C ASN A 190 -32.17 -5.89 -4.41
N ASP A 191 -31.83 -5.88 -5.67
CA ASP A 191 -30.75 -5.20 -6.39
C ASP A 191 -30.39 -3.79 -5.89
N ARG A 192 -31.29 -3.09 -5.18
CA ARG A 192 -31.05 -1.73 -4.65
C ARG A 192 -30.05 -1.67 -3.49
N VAL A 193 -30.10 -2.61 -2.54
CA VAL A 193 -29.10 -2.66 -1.42
C VAL A 193 -27.73 -3.03 -2.00
N TYR A 194 -27.77 -3.76 -3.09
CA TYR A 194 -26.61 -4.14 -3.86
C TYR A 194 -25.97 -2.93 -4.55
N ASP A 195 -26.78 -2.09 -5.20
CA ASP A 195 -26.32 -0.89 -5.90
C ASP A 195 -25.70 0.13 -4.92
N GLU A 196 -26.30 0.33 -3.75
CA GLU A 196 -25.82 1.30 -2.75
C GLU A 196 -24.46 0.93 -2.17
N SER A 197 -24.17 -0.36 -1.95
CA SER A 197 -22.89 -0.80 -1.39
C SER A 197 -21.72 -0.66 -2.37
N PHE A 198 -21.98 -0.60 -3.66
CA PHE A 198 -20.97 -0.44 -4.72
C PHE A 198 -20.89 0.98 -5.30
N ALA A 199 -21.86 1.85 -4.97
CA ALA A 199 -21.91 3.22 -5.48
C ALA A 199 -20.59 3.97 -5.28
N GLY A 200 -19.97 3.84 -4.10
CA GLY A 200 -18.67 4.47 -3.82
C GLY A 200 -17.52 3.97 -4.70
N ILE A 201 -17.54 2.69 -5.11
CA ILE A 201 -16.54 2.13 -6.05
C ILE A 201 -16.80 2.66 -7.46
N GLU A 202 -18.07 2.71 -7.87
CA GLU A 202 -18.45 3.22 -9.18
C GLU A 202 -18.14 4.71 -9.32
N ASP A 203 -18.42 5.49 -8.28
CA ASP A 203 -18.05 6.92 -8.23
C ASP A 203 -16.55 7.11 -8.37
N GLU A 204 -15.75 6.34 -7.65
CA GLU A 204 -14.29 6.39 -7.70
C GLU A 204 -13.75 6.03 -9.10
N LEU A 205 -14.28 4.98 -9.72
CA LEU A 205 -13.94 4.59 -11.09
C LEU A 205 -14.36 5.66 -12.11
N ASN A 206 -15.55 6.24 -11.94
CA ASN A 206 -16.04 7.33 -12.78
C ASN A 206 -15.16 8.59 -12.64
N ASP A 207 -14.67 8.88 -11.45
CA ASP A 207 -13.75 9.99 -11.22
C ASP A 207 -12.39 9.75 -11.88
N LEU A 208 -11.90 8.52 -11.91
CA LEU A 208 -10.61 8.15 -12.52
C LEU A 208 -10.64 8.21 -14.05
N VAL A 209 -11.65 7.62 -14.69
CA VAL A 209 -11.65 7.42 -16.15
C VAL A 209 -12.90 7.96 -16.86
N GLY A 210 -13.89 8.39 -16.12
CA GLY A 210 -15.17 8.84 -16.64
C GLY A 210 -16.18 7.71 -16.85
N PRO A 211 -17.50 8.02 -16.75
CA PRO A 211 -18.57 7.01 -16.76
C PRO A 211 -18.69 6.27 -18.09
N ASP A 212 -18.34 6.89 -19.21
CA ASP A 212 -18.40 6.24 -20.53
C ASP A 212 -17.35 5.13 -20.66
N VAL A 213 -16.16 5.34 -20.12
CA VAL A 213 -15.09 4.33 -20.12
C VAL A 213 -15.45 3.18 -19.20
N VAL A 214 -15.98 3.46 -18.01
CA VAL A 214 -16.43 2.43 -17.06
C VAL A 214 -17.49 1.55 -17.71
N ARG A 215 -18.56 2.13 -18.29
CA ARG A 215 -19.61 1.38 -18.98
C ARG A 215 -19.08 0.52 -20.14
N ARG A 216 -18.15 1.05 -20.92
CA ARG A 216 -17.52 0.29 -22.01
C ARG A 216 -16.73 -0.89 -21.47
N LEU A 217 -15.90 -0.70 -20.43
CA LEU A 217 -15.11 -1.77 -19.84
C LEU A 217 -16.00 -2.88 -19.24
N GLN A 218 -17.15 -2.52 -18.66
CA GLN A 218 -18.14 -3.48 -18.17
C GLN A 218 -18.83 -4.22 -19.32
N ALA A 219 -19.25 -3.52 -20.38
CA ALA A 219 -19.88 -4.11 -21.56
C ALA A 219 -18.92 -5.11 -22.27
N ASP A 220 -17.64 -4.77 -22.34
CA ASP A 220 -16.58 -5.62 -22.91
C ASP A 220 -16.14 -6.74 -21.95
N ARG A 221 -16.74 -6.84 -20.75
CA ARG A 221 -16.39 -7.79 -19.69
C ARG A 221 -14.93 -7.69 -19.23
N ARG A 222 -14.32 -6.54 -19.40
CA ARG A 222 -12.97 -6.26 -18.94
C ARG A 222 -12.95 -5.73 -17.51
N LEU A 223 -14.05 -5.15 -17.04
CA LEU A 223 -14.28 -4.72 -15.66
C LEU A 223 -15.53 -5.39 -15.12
N GLU A 224 -15.42 -6.04 -13.97
CA GLU A 224 -16.52 -6.63 -13.21
C GLU A 224 -16.52 -6.06 -11.80
N ILE A 225 -17.68 -5.58 -11.35
CA ILE A 225 -17.89 -5.15 -9.96
C ILE A 225 -18.92 -6.11 -9.38
N CYS A 226 -18.57 -6.80 -8.28
CA CYS A 226 -19.45 -7.85 -7.77
C CYS A 226 -19.19 -8.12 -6.27
N PRO A 227 -20.16 -8.72 -5.54
CA PRO A 227 -19.90 -9.21 -4.20
C PRO A 227 -18.94 -10.38 -4.23
N VAL A 228 -18.19 -10.51 -3.13
CA VAL A 228 -17.24 -11.60 -2.91
C VAL A 228 -17.86 -12.99 -3.11
N GLY A 229 -19.15 -13.15 -2.78
CA GLY A 229 -19.88 -14.41 -3.01
C GLY A 229 -19.89 -14.87 -4.46
N ARG A 230 -19.88 -13.94 -5.43
CA ARG A 230 -19.83 -14.26 -6.87
C ARG A 230 -18.48 -14.79 -7.36
N LEU A 231 -17.44 -14.67 -6.56
CA LEU A 231 -16.12 -15.23 -6.88
C LEU A 231 -16.07 -16.75 -6.67
N GLN A 232 -17.01 -17.30 -5.89
CA GLN A 232 -17.00 -18.73 -5.56
C GLN A 232 -17.10 -19.61 -6.80
N GLY A 233 -16.25 -20.64 -6.87
CA GLY A 233 -16.23 -21.59 -7.98
C GLY A 233 -15.56 -21.09 -9.26
N ARG A 234 -15.03 -19.87 -9.28
CA ARG A 234 -14.33 -19.27 -10.42
C ARG A 234 -12.82 -19.28 -10.17
N THR A 235 -12.05 -19.21 -11.24
CA THR A 235 -10.60 -18.96 -11.22
C THR A 235 -10.30 -17.87 -12.22
N PHE A 236 -9.56 -16.87 -11.81
CA PHE A 236 -9.26 -15.69 -12.64
C PHE A 236 -7.82 -15.75 -13.12
N GLY A 237 -7.63 -15.95 -14.41
CA GLY A 237 -6.33 -15.85 -15.09
C GLY A 237 -6.14 -14.50 -15.76
N HIS A 238 -4.91 -14.02 -15.86
CA HIS A 238 -4.57 -12.72 -16.46
C HIS A 238 -5.42 -11.56 -15.91
N ALA A 239 -5.68 -11.56 -14.61
CA ALA A 239 -6.62 -10.65 -13.98
C ALA A 239 -5.96 -9.87 -12.83
N PHE A 240 -6.50 -8.67 -12.58
CA PHE A 240 -6.24 -7.89 -11.39
C PHE A 240 -7.49 -7.85 -10.52
N LEU A 241 -7.40 -8.40 -9.31
CA LEU A 241 -8.50 -8.46 -8.37
C LEU A 241 -8.29 -7.42 -7.26
N VAL A 242 -9.28 -6.57 -7.05
CA VAL A 242 -9.35 -5.64 -5.91
C VAL A 242 -10.43 -6.14 -4.96
N ILE A 243 -10.04 -6.53 -3.75
CA ILE A 243 -10.98 -6.92 -2.70
C ILE A 243 -11.02 -5.78 -1.69
N ASP A 244 -12.07 -5.00 -1.74
CA ASP A 244 -12.26 -3.84 -0.87
C ASP A 244 -13.02 -4.22 0.40
N GLU A 245 -12.83 -3.48 1.51
CA GLU A 245 -13.38 -3.77 2.83
C GLU A 245 -13.07 -5.20 3.32
N ALA A 246 -11.87 -5.68 3.03
CA ALA A 246 -11.48 -7.08 3.25
C ALA A 246 -11.48 -7.48 4.74
N GLN A 247 -11.38 -6.51 5.68
CA GLN A 247 -11.50 -6.77 7.12
C GLN A 247 -12.86 -7.35 7.51
N ASN A 248 -13.88 -7.15 6.69
CA ASN A 248 -15.23 -7.65 6.92
C ASN A 248 -15.44 -9.10 6.42
N MET A 249 -14.39 -9.79 6.02
CA MET A 249 -14.42 -11.22 5.68
C MET A 249 -13.92 -12.06 6.85
N ASN A 250 -14.60 -13.17 7.14
CA ASN A 250 -14.07 -14.18 8.04
C ASN A 250 -12.98 -15.04 7.36
N VAL A 251 -12.23 -15.81 8.13
CA VAL A 251 -11.13 -16.67 7.66
C VAL A 251 -11.54 -17.60 6.51
N ARG A 252 -12.75 -18.17 6.57
CA ARG A 252 -13.26 -19.09 5.55
C ARG A 252 -13.49 -18.37 4.21
N VAL A 253 -14.10 -17.19 4.25
CA VAL A 253 -14.36 -16.37 3.06
C VAL A 253 -13.04 -15.86 2.47
N THR A 254 -12.12 -15.37 3.30
CA THR A 254 -10.79 -14.92 2.87
C THR A 254 -10.03 -16.04 2.16
N ARG A 255 -10.02 -17.26 2.73
CA ARG A 255 -9.40 -18.42 2.11
C ARG A 255 -10.06 -18.78 0.77
N MET A 256 -11.39 -18.71 0.69
CA MET A 256 -12.13 -18.91 -0.55
C MET A 256 -11.72 -17.91 -1.61
N VAL A 257 -11.60 -16.62 -1.27
CA VAL A 257 -11.23 -15.54 -2.18
C VAL A 257 -9.81 -15.70 -2.70
N VAL A 258 -8.82 -15.89 -1.81
CA VAL A 258 -7.41 -16.05 -2.21
C VAL A 258 -7.23 -17.23 -3.15
N SER A 259 -7.99 -18.30 -2.96
CA SER A 259 -7.96 -19.46 -3.86
C SER A 259 -8.51 -19.21 -5.26
N ARG A 260 -8.98 -18.00 -5.57
CA ARG A 260 -9.43 -17.59 -6.92
C ARG A 260 -8.30 -17.06 -7.81
N LEU A 261 -7.11 -16.81 -7.23
CA LEU A 261 -5.94 -16.43 -8.01
C LEU A 261 -5.59 -17.52 -9.02
N GLY A 262 -5.63 -17.17 -10.29
CA GLY A 262 -5.21 -18.00 -11.41
C GLY A 262 -3.86 -17.56 -11.96
N GLU A 263 -3.48 -18.17 -13.08
CA GLU A 263 -2.21 -17.89 -13.72
C GLU A 263 -2.09 -16.42 -14.14
N LYS A 264 -0.93 -15.80 -13.89
CA LYS A 264 -0.64 -14.40 -14.24
C LYS A 264 -1.63 -13.39 -13.68
N SER A 265 -2.27 -13.73 -12.56
CA SER A 265 -3.18 -12.82 -11.87
C SER A 265 -2.54 -12.23 -10.63
N ARG A 266 -3.05 -11.08 -10.22
CA ARG A 266 -2.67 -10.35 -9.02
C ARG A 266 -3.90 -10.02 -8.22
N MET A 267 -3.78 -10.04 -6.90
CA MET A 267 -4.86 -9.67 -6.00
C MET A 267 -4.34 -8.64 -5.00
N VAL A 268 -5.09 -7.59 -4.83
CA VAL A 268 -4.92 -6.66 -3.72
C VAL A 268 -6.14 -6.75 -2.82
N MET A 269 -5.90 -6.94 -1.53
CA MET A 269 -6.92 -6.88 -0.49
C MET A 269 -6.72 -5.60 0.30
N VAL A 270 -7.75 -4.78 0.35
CA VAL A 270 -7.77 -3.48 1.03
C VAL A 270 -8.62 -3.61 2.28
N GLY A 271 -8.09 -3.21 3.42
CA GLY A 271 -8.81 -3.31 4.68
C GLY A 271 -8.38 -2.27 5.70
N ASP A 272 -9.30 -2.00 6.63
CA ASP A 272 -9.08 -1.18 7.81
C ASP A 272 -9.40 -2.03 9.05
N PRO A 273 -8.37 -2.58 9.72
CA PRO A 273 -8.57 -3.47 10.87
C PRO A 273 -9.35 -2.82 12.01
N ASP A 274 -9.19 -1.50 12.19
CA ASP A 274 -9.83 -0.76 13.29
C ASP A 274 -11.33 -0.52 13.03
N HIS A 275 -11.77 -0.62 11.77
CA HIS A 275 -13.16 -0.51 11.33
C HIS A 275 -13.74 -1.88 10.93
N CYS A 276 -13.36 -2.94 11.65
CA CYS A 276 -13.93 -4.25 11.40
C CYS A 276 -15.35 -4.34 11.98
N ASP A 277 -16.30 -4.45 11.07
CA ASP A 277 -17.70 -4.61 11.44
C ASP A 277 -18.08 -6.03 11.89
N MET A 278 -17.22 -6.99 11.94
CA MET A 278 -17.55 -8.34 12.41
C MET A 278 -17.81 -8.35 13.92
N ARG A 279 -18.84 -9.09 14.36
CA ARG A 279 -19.13 -9.26 15.78
C ARG A 279 -17.92 -9.85 16.50
N GLU A 280 -17.78 -9.55 17.80
CA GLU A 280 -16.64 -9.84 18.67
C GLU A 280 -16.12 -11.30 18.62
N ASP A 281 -16.93 -12.25 18.16
CA ASP A 281 -16.58 -13.68 18.04
C ASP A 281 -15.89 -14.08 16.73
N GLY A 282 -15.79 -13.17 15.75
CA GLY A 282 -15.24 -13.46 14.43
C GLY A 282 -13.85 -12.88 14.23
N ARG A 283 -12.82 -13.70 14.14
CA ARG A 283 -11.50 -13.24 13.69
C ARG A 283 -11.59 -12.72 12.28
N SER A 284 -11.10 -11.48 12.04
CA SER A 284 -10.91 -10.95 10.69
C SER A 284 -10.04 -11.91 9.89
N GLY A 285 -10.56 -12.35 8.76
CA GLY A 285 -9.79 -13.19 7.84
C GLY A 285 -8.64 -12.42 7.18
N PHE A 286 -8.79 -11.11 7.06
CA PHE A 286 -7.75 -10.21 6.57
C PHE A 286 -6.54 -10.19 7.52
N ASP A 287 -6.76 -9.98 8.82
CA ASP A 287 -5.68 -9.95 9.81
C ASP A 287 -5.04 -11.33 9.98
N HIS A 288 -5.87 -12.38 9.95
CA HIS A 288 -5.36 -13.74 9.99
C HIS A 288 -4.46 -14.03 8.79
N LEU A 289 -4.88 -13.64 7.58
CA LEU A 289 -4.08 -13.80 6.37
C LEU A 289 -2.78 -12.99 6.45
N ALA A 290 -2.85 -11.73 6.91
CA ALA A 290 -1.67 -10.90 7.07
C ALA A 290 -0.61 -11.55 7.96
N GLY A 291 -1.02 -12.16 9.09
CA GLY A 291 -0.11 -12.90 9.95
C GLY A 291 0.47 -14.17 9.29
N LEU A 292 -0.29 -14.84 8.42
CA LEU A 292 0.18 -16.05 7.73
C LEU A 292 1.20 -15.77 6.63
N VAL A 293 1.06 -14.64 5.92
CA VAL A 293 1.89 -14.33 4.75
C VAL A 293 3.03 -13.34 5.06
N GLU A 294 3.21 -12.98 6.32
CA GLU A 294 4.29 -12.09 6.71
C GLU A 294 5.66 -12.75 6.48
N GLY A 295 6.47 -12.12 5.63
CA GLY A 295 7.80 -12.65 5.26
C GLY A 295 7.81 -13.57 4.04
N GLU A 296 6.66 -13.97 3.52
CA GLU A 296 6.58 -14.80 2.31
C GLU A 296 6.92 -14.00 1.04
N ASP A 297 7.57 -14.61 0.09
CA ASP A 297 8.03 -13.97 -1.15
C ASP A 297 6.89 -13.67 -2.14
N PHE A 298 5.80 -14.46 -2.09
CA PHE A 298 4.62 -14.30 -2.93
C PHE A 298 3.64 -13.22 -2.44
N ALA A 299 3.87 -12.64 -1.27
CA ALA A 299 2.98 -11.63 -0.69
C ALA A 299 3.73 -10.37 -0.28
N ARG A 300 3.01 -9.24 -0.27
CA ARG A 300 3.48 -7.97 0.32
C ARG A 300 2.40 -7.37 1.18
N ILE A 301 2.78 -6.86 2.34
CA ILE A 301 1.89 -6.16 3.25
C ILE A 301 2.33 -4.69 3.27
N ILE A 302 1.44 -3.81 2.85
CA ILE A 302 1.62 -2.36 2.92
C ILE A 302 0.75 -1.85 4.06
N ARG A 303 1.38 -1.25 5.06
CA ARG A 303 0.70 -0.68 6.22
C ARG A 303 0.69 0.83 6.10
N PHE A 304 -0.50 1.38 5.96
CA PHE A 304 -0.75 2.81 6.01
C PHE A 304 -0.99 3.22 7.46
N ASP A 305 -0.63 4.45 7.78
CA ASP A 305 -0.79 5.01 9.12
C ASP A 305 -1.41 6.41 9.05
N VAL A 306 -1.71 7.02 10.19
CA VAL A 306 -2.33 8.35 10.30
C VAL A 306 -1.64 9.42 9.46
N PRO A 307 -0.29 9.50 9.35
CA PRO A 307 0.39 10.45 8.46
C PRO A 307 0.07 10.27 6.97
N ASP A 308 -0.43 9.11 6.56
CA ASP A 308 -0.83 8.83 5.18
C ASP A 308 -2.25 9.30 4.84
N ILE A 309 -2.98 9.85 5.80
CA ILE A 309 -4.33 10.39 5.57
C ILE A 309 -4.22 11.69 4.80
N VAL A 310 -4.64 11.66 3.54
CA VAL A 310 -4.55 12.79 2.60
C VAL A 310 -5.92 13.39 2.22
N ARG A 311 -7.02 12.76 2.67
CA ARG A 311 -8.38 13.12 2.25
C ARG A 311 -8.84 14.45 2.84
N ASN A 312 -8.74 14.61 4.16
CA ASN A 312 -9.15 15.81 4.87
C ASN A 312 -8.39 15.93 6.21
N PRO A 313 -7.82 17.11 6.55
CA PRO A 313 -7.11 17.30 7.82
C PRO A 313 -7.96 17.02 9.07
N VAL A 314 -9.28 17.22 8.99
CA VAL A 314 -10.20 16.89 10.10
C VAL A 314 -10.26 15.38 10.34
N VAL A 315 -10.28 14.57 9.27
CA VAL A 315 -10.27 13.11 9.37
C VAL A 315 -8.98 12.65 10.03
N ALA A 316 -7.82 13.14 9.57
CA ALA A 316 -6.53 12.80 10.18
C ALA A 316 -6.48 13.15 11.68
N ARG A 317 -7.09 14.28 12.07
CA ARG A 317 -7.15 14.69 13.47
C ARG A 317 -8.10 13.81 14.31
N LEU A 318 -9.23 13.40 13.75
CA LEU A 318 -10.17 12.49 14.41
C LEU A 318 -9.53 11.11 14.61
N GLU A 319 -8.91 10.54 13.59
CA GLU A 319 -8.20 9.26 13.70
C GLU A 319 -7.09 9.31 14.76
N THR A 320 -6.37 10.45 14.85
CA THR A 320 -5.38 10.64 15.92
C THR A 320 -6.02 10.62 17.32
N LEU A 321 -7.23 11.16 17.48
CA LEU A 321 -7.93 11.17 18.75
C LEU A 321 -8.43 9.79 19.13
N TYR A 322 -9.00 9.04 18.19
CA TYR A 322 -9.45 7.65 18.40
C TYR A 322 -8.28 6.72 18.74
N ALA A 323 -7.14 6.85 18.03
CA ALA A 323 -5.95 6.06 18.33
C ALA A 323 -5.42 6.31 19.76
N ARG A 324 -5.50 7.56 20.26
CA ARG A 324 -5.13 7.89 21.65
C ARG A 324 -6.10 7.29 22.66
N GLU A 325 -7.39 7.27 22.37
CA GLU A 325 -8.41 6.67 23.23
C GLU A 325 -8.20 5.15 23.34
N ALA A 326 -7.94 4.48 22.22
CA ALA A 326 -7.66 3.05 22.18
C ALA A 326 -6.36 2.65 22.90
N GLY A 327 -5.33 3.51 22.92
CA GLY A 327 -4.06 3.28 23.64
C GLY A 327 -4.10 3.65 25.13
N ALA A 328 -5.19 4.27 25.61
CA ALA A 328 -5.35 4.68 27.01
C ALA A 328 -6.20 3.69 27.85
N GLY A 329 -6.75 2.64 27.26
CA GLY A 329 -7.46 1.54 27.89
C GLY A 329 -6.61 0.29 27.95
#